data_f00ee86f6aa7bf818f96cd62c30a19ca
#
_entry.id   f00ee86f6aa7bf818f96cd62c30a19ca
#
_cell.length_a   1.000
_cell.length_b   1.000
_cell.length_c   1.000
_cell.angle_alpha   90.00
_cell.angle_beta   90.00
_cell.angle_gamma   90.00
#
_symmetry.space_group_name_H-M   'P 1'
#
loop_
_entity.id
_entity.type
_entity.pdbx_description
1 polymer ?
#
loop_
_entity_poly.entity_id
_entity_poly.type
_entity_poly.pdbx_seq_one_letter_code
_entity_poly.pdbx_strand_id
1 'polypeptide(L)'
;MEYIRLNNGIEMPALGYGVFKVDPKECERCVSDALCTGYRLIDTAQFYANEEAVGNAIRKSGIDRKDIFLVTKIWLTNSGDRKSQESFEESLRKLQTDYVDLLLVHQPFGDYYGTYRTMEKALAEGKTRAIGVSNFYADRFHDLACHVDVVPAIDQLETNVFSQQTRMRKLLSETGTKVMAWGPMAQGKDNFFGHETLVAIGRKYGKTASQVGLRFLVQQGIPAIPKTTNIERMKENFDIFDFTLDNQDMEALLSLNMHDSGTRDYTDLSYASRIIAQTF
;
A
#
# COMPACT_ATOMS: atom_id res chain seq x y z
N MET A 1 -14.07 10.58 -3.99
CA MET A 1 -13.23 9.41 -3.68
C MET A 1 -13.80 8.20 -4.41
N GLU A 2 -12.98 7.43 -5.12
CA GLU A 2 -13.35 6.16 -5.74
C GLU A 2 -12.99 5.00 -4.81
N TYR A 3 -13.65 3.85 -4.98
CA TYR A 3 -13.42 2.65 -4.18
C TYR A 3 -13.15 1.45 -5.08
N ILE A 4 -12.36 0.51 -4.58
CA ILE A 4 -11.98 -0.73 -5.26
C ILE A 4 -12.47 -1.90 -4.43
N ARG A 5 -13.23 -2.79 -5.07
CA ARG A 5 -13.76 -3.99 -4.41
C ARG A 5 -12.70 -5.09 -4.37
N LEU A 6 -12.40 -5.57 -3.16
CA LEU A 6 -11.50 -6.69 -2.91
C LEU A 6 -12.20 -8.04 -3.19
N ASN A 7 -11.40 -9.13 -3.27
CA ASN A 7 -11.93 -10.49 -3.52
C ASN A 7 -12.88 -11.01 -2.44
N ASN A 8 -12.81 -10.48 -1.22
CA ASN A 8 -13.73 -10.79 -0.13
C ASN A 8 -14.94 -9.83 -0.03
N GLY A 9 -15.12 -8.96 -1.03
CA GLY A 9 -16.26 -8.06 -1.13
C GLY A 9 -16.12 -6.71 -0.41
N ILE A 10 -15.04 -6.50 0.35
CA ILE A 10 -14.78 -5.23 1.05
C ILE A 10 -14.41 -4.15 0.04
N GLU A 11 -14.92 -2.95 0.24
CA GLU A 11 -14.56 -1.77 -0.53
C GLU A 11 -13.42 -1.00 0.14
N MET A 12 -12.37 -0.75 -0.63
CA MET A 12 -11.15 -0.07 -0.21
C MET A 12 -11.03 1.26 -0.96
N PRO A 13 -10.72 2.40 -0.30
CA PRO A 13 -10.45 3.65 -1.01
C PRO A 13 -9.32 3.50 -2.02
N ALA A 14 -9.52 4.02 -3.23
CA ALA A 14 -8.54 3.92 -4.32
C ALA A 14 -7.29 4.78 -4.10
N LEU A 15 -7.37 5.77 -3.21
CA LEU A 15 -6.25 6.62 -2.82
C LEU A 15 -6.12 6.66 -1.31
N GLY A 16 -4.91 6.38 -0.81
CA GLY A 16 -4.57 6.42 0.60
C GLY A 16 -3.37 7.32 0.89
N TYR A 17 -3.02 7.40 2.16
CA TYR A 17 -1.87 8.11 2.66
C TYR A 17 -0.89 7.14 3.34
N GLY A 18 0.33 7.02 2.81
CA GLY A 18 1.39 6.20 3.37
C GLY A 18 2.27 6.99 4.34
N VAL A 19 2.69 6.34 5.46
CA VAL A 19 3.53 6.99 6.47
C VAL A 19 4.96 6.43 6.55
N PHE A 20 5.40 5.65 5.57
CA PHE A 20 6.78 5.17 5.52
C PHE A 20 7.78 6.33 5.48
N LYS A 21 8.80 6.31 6.38
CA LYS A 21 9.79 7.39 6.54
C LYS A 21 9.18 8.75 6.90
N VAL A 22 8.03 8.79 7.52
CA VAL A 22 7.58 9.97 8.26
C VAL A 22 8.17 9.85 9.67
N ASP A 23 8.86 10.90 10.12
CA ASP A 23 9.40 10.95 11.49
C ASP A 23 8.26 10.69 12.50
N PRO A 24 8.41 9.78 13.48
CA PRO A 24 7.37 9.51 14.46
C PRO A 24 6.84 10.76 15.17
N LYS A 25 7.68 11.77 15.38
CA LYS A 25 7.28 13.05 16.00
C LYS A 25 6.37 13.91 15.10
N GLU A 26 6.48 13.76 13.78
CA GLU A 26 5.67 14.47 12.79
C GLU A 26 4.46 13.64 12.33
N CYS A 27 4.47 12.34 12.60
CA CYS A 27 3.52 11.41 12.02
C CYS A 27 2.08 11.70 12.43
N GLU A 28 1.84 12.02 13.71
CA GLU A 28 0.51 12.39 14.20
C GLU A 28 -0.05 13.60 13.44
N ARG A 29 0.74 14.66 13.30
CA ARG A 29 0.37 15.85 12.53
C ARG A 29 0.07 15.49 11.07
N CYS A 30 0.98 14.76 10.42
CA CYS A 30 0.84 14.39 9.01
C CYS A 30 -0.43 13.56 8.75
N VAL A 31 -0.75 12.60 9.61
CA VAL A 31 -1.97 11.79 9.50
C VAL A 31 -3.21 12.65 9.74
N SER A 32 -3.16 13.56 10.72
CA SER A 32 -4.26 14.51 10.96
C SER A 32 -4.51 15.40 9.75
N ASP A 33 -3.45 15.94 9.14
CA ASP A 33 -3.52 16.75 7.92
C ASP A 33 -4.13 15.94 6.74
N ALA A 34 -3.74 14.66 6.58
CA ALA A 34 -4.29 13.78 5.56
C ALA A 34 -5.78 13.52 5.79
N LEU A 35 -6.19 13.20 7.02
CA LEU A 35 -7.61 12.99 7.37
C LEU A 35 -8.45 14.26 7.15
N CYS A 36 -7.93 15.43 7.51
CA CYS A 36 -8.56 16.73 7.26
C CYS A 36 -8.68 17.04 5.76
N THR A 37 -7.70 16.61 4.95
CA THR A 37 -7.73 16.75 3.48
C THR A 37 -8.81 15.88 2.84
N GLY A 38 -9.22 14.78 3.50
CA GLY A 38 -10.25 13.88 2.99
C GLY A 38 -9.78 12.43 2.78
N TYR A 39 -8.51 12.12 3.04
CA TYR A 39 -8.04 10.74 2.99
C TYR A 39 -8.81 9.88 4.00
N ARG A 40 -9.13 8.65 3.59
CA ARG A 40 -9.82 7.67 4.44
C ARG A 40 -9.10 6.32 4.46
N LEU A 41 -7.98 6.18 3.75
CA LEU A 41 -7.08 5.04 3.81
C LEU A 41 -5.74 5.52 4.36
N ILE A 42 -5.28 4.91 5.47
CA ILE A 42 -4.00 5.18 6.11
C ILE A 42 -3.18 3.89 6.13
N ASP A 43 -1.97 3.94 5.56
CA ASP A 43 -1.06 2.79 5.47
C ASP A 43 0.16 3.00 6.37
N THR A 44 0.25 2.16 7.41
CA THR A 44 1.40 2.07 8.32
C THR A 44 1.98 0.65 8.35
N ALA A 45 2.91 0.39 9.25
CA ALA A 45 3.50 -0.93 9.51
C ALA A 45 4.26 -0.94 10.84
N GLN A 46 4.45 -2.12 11.42
CA GLN A 46 5.29 -2.31 12.61
C GLN A 46 6.70 -1.72 12.42
N PHE A 47 7.30 -1.99 11.25
CA PHE A 47 8.66 -1.52 10.91
C PHE A 47 8.80 0.00 10.86
N TYR A 48 7.73 0.75 10.70
CA TYR A 48 7.81 2.22 10.59
C TYR A 48 7.94 2.90 11.96
N ALA A 49 7.70 2.16 13.04
CA ALA A 49 7.77 2.64 14.43
C ALA A 49 6.89 3.88 14.71
N ASN A 50 5.78 4.03 13.97
CA ASN A 50 4.89 5.19 14.07
C ASN A 50 3.39 4.83 14.26
N GLU A 51 3.08 3.56 14.56
CA GLU A 51 1.71 3.09 14.75
C GLU A 51 0.98 3.85 15.87
N GLU A 52 1.66 4.18 16.96
CA GLU A 52 1.08 4.95 18.06
C GLU A 52 0.66 6.37 17.63
N ALA A 53 1.51 7.03 16.84
CA ALA A 53 1.20 8.36 16.29
C ALA A 53 0.01 8.30 15.32
N VAL A 54 -0.09 7.23 14.50
CA VAL A 54 -1.24 6.98 13.63
C VAL A 54 -2.52 6.78 14.45
N GLY A 55 -2.48 5.95 15.49
CA GLY A 55 -3.61 5.72 16.40
C GLY A 55 -4.08 7.00 17.09
N ASN A 56 -3.13 7.80 17.59
CA ASN A 56 -3.42 9.10 18.20
C ASN A 56 -4.14 10.05 17.21
N ALA A 57 -3.65 10.16 15.97
CA ALA A 57 -4.25 11.02 14.95
C ALA A 57 -5.68 10.58 14.61
N ILE A 58 -5.90 9.26 14.41
CA ILE A 58 -7.22 8.70 14.11
C ILE A 58 -8.18 8.99 15.25
N ARG A 59 -7.81 8.70 16.51
CA ARG A 59 -8.64 8.94 17.68
C ARG A 59 -9.01 10.42 17.86
N LYS A 60 -8.05 11.33 17.60
CA LYS A 60 -8.27 12.78 17.73
C LYS A 60 -9.04 13.39 16.56
N SER A 61 -9.16 12.70 15.44
CA SER A 61 -9.81 13.23 14.21
C SER A 61 -11.32 13.43 14.37
N GLY A 62 -11.96 12.72 15.30
CA GLY A 62 -13.41 12.71 15.44
C GLY A 62 -14.16 11.96 14.33
N ILE A 63 -13.43 11.33 13.40
CA ILE A 63 -13.99 10.51 12.33
C ILE A 63 -14.31 9.12 12.90
N ASP A 64 -15.50 8.60 12.62
CA ASP A 64 -15.85 7.25 13.04
C ASP A 64 -14.81 6.24 12.53
N ARG A 65 -14.34 5.33 13.40
CA ARG A 65 -13.32 4.31 13.05
C ARG A 65 -13.71 3.49 11.80
N LYS A 66 -14.99 3.17 11.63
CA LYS A 66 -15.53 2.44 10.47
C LYS A 66 -15.39 3.17 9.14
N ASP A 67 -15.23 4.50 9.16
CA ASP A 67 -15.07 5.34 7.98
C ASP A 67 -13.59 5.52 7.58
N ILE A 68 -12.67 4.91 8.34
CA ILE A 68 -11.23 4.91 8.06
C ILE A 68 -10.79 3.49 7.73
N PHE A 69 -10.18 3.33 6.56
CA PHE A 69 -9.54 2.08 6.13
C PHE A 69 -8.09 2.07 6.61
N LEU A 70 -7.80 1.31 7.66
CA LEU A 70 -6.50 1.26 8.31
C LEU A 70 -5.74 0.01 7.90
N VAL A 71 -4.49 0.20 7.44
CA VAL A 71 -3.58 -0.88 7.04
C VAL A 71 -2.37 -0.89 7.96
N THR A 72 -2.02 -2.06 8.48
CA THR A 72 -0.72 -2.31 9.09
C THR A 72 -0.10 -3.62 8.58
N LYS A 73 1.18 -3.86 8.92
CA LYS A 73 1.95 -4.97 8.36
C LYS A 73 2.81 -5.62 9.45
N ILE A 74 2.82 -6.95 9.47
CA ILE A 74 3.67 -7.73 10.36
C ILE A 74 5.08 -7.78 9.77
N TRP A 75 6.07 -7.31 10.54
CA TRP A 75 7.47 -7.32 10.11
C TRP A 75 8.10 -8.70 10.27
N LEU A 76 9.08 -9.00 9.44
CA LEU A 76 9.72 -10.31 9.34
C LEU A 76 10.37 -10.82 10.66
N THR A 77 10.84 -9.94 11.55
CA THR A 77 11.37 -10.34 12.86
C THR A 77 10.30 -10.88 13.80
N ASN A 78 9.04 -10.57 13.52
CA ASN A 78 7.85 -11.02 14.21
C ASN A 78 7.15 -12.17 13.47
N SER A 79 7.81 -12.81 12.49
CA SER A 79 7.22 -13.89 11.71
C SER A 79 7.06 -15.19 12.52
N GLY A 80 6.11 -16.05 12.08
CA GLY A 80 5.73 -17.30 12.73
C GLY A 80 4.53 -17.16 13.66
N ASP A 81 3.85 -18.28 13.95
CA ASP A 81 2.53 -18.29 14.58
C ASP A 81 2.46 -17.45 15.88
N ARG A 82 3.32 -17.73 16.86
CA ARG A 82 3.25 -17.05 18.16
C ARG A 82 3.69 -15.59 18.09
N LYS A 83 4.83 -15.32 17.46
CA LYS A 83 5.39 -13.95 17.42
C LYS A 83 4.47 -13.00 16.63
N SER A 84 3.90 -13.46 15.52
CA SER A 84 2.99 -12.64 14.73
C SER A 84 1.70 -12.33 15.48
N GLN A 85 1.17 -13.29 16.27
CA GLN A 85 0.01 -13.04 17.11
C GLN A 85 0.31 -11.98 18.18
N GLU A 86 1.40 -12.17 18.96
CA GLU A 86 1.80 -11.23 20.02
C GLU A 86 2.06 -9.82 19.46
N SER A 87 2.75 -9.74 18.33
CA SER A 87 3.09 -8.45 17.70
C SER A 87 1.87 -7.76 17.08
N PHE A 88 0.90 -8.52 16.57
CA PHE A 88 -0.34 -7.92 16.05
C PHE A 88 -1.23 -7.36 17.16
N GLU A 89 -1.34 -8.05 18.29
CA GLU A 89 -2.02 -7.50 19.48
C GLU A 89 -1.36 -6.21 19.96
N GLU A 90 -0.03 -6.13 19.91
CA GLU A 90 0.70 -4.91 20.22
C GLU A 90 0.44 -3.80 19.17
N SER A 91 0.32 -4.14 17.88
CA SER A 91 -0.09 -3.18 16.85
C SER A 91 -1.49 -2.61 17.11
N LEU A 92 -2.46 -3.45 17.45
CA LEU A 92 -3.82 -3.00 17.80
C LEU A 92 -3.80 -2.06 19.01
N ARG A 93 -3.00 -2.40 20.04
CA ARG A 93 -2.83 -1.54 21.21
C ARG A 93 -2.23 -0.17 20.86
N LYS A 94 -1.17 -0.13 20.02
CA LYS A 94 -0.55 1.11 19.55
C LYS A 94 -1.49 1.94 18.69
N LEU A 95 -2.21 1.28 17.79
CA LEU A 95 -3.20 1.91 16.92
C LEU A 95 -4.49 2.31 17.66
N GLN A 96 -4.65 1.89 18.90
CA GLN A 96 -5.81 2.20 19.77
C GLN A 96 -7.14 1.79 19.12
N THR A 97 -7.19 0.59 18.55
CA THR A 97 -8.35 0.05 17.84
C THR A 97 -8.49 -1.45 18.07
N ASP A 98 -9.70 -1.96 17.99
CA ASP A 98 -9.98 -3.40 18.15
C ASP A 98 -9.74 -4.17 16.82
N TYR A 99 -9.64 -3.48 15.70
CA TYR A 99 -9.42 -4.10 14.39
C TYR A 99 -8.68 -3.19 13.42
N VAL A 100 -8.08 -3.79 12.40
CA VAL A 100 -7.60 -3.10 11.19
C VAL A 100 -8.42 -3.53 9.97
N ASP A 101 -8.43 -2.74 8.92
CA ASP A 101 -9.18 -3.08 7.71
C ASP A 101 -8.39 -4.01 6.79
N LEU A 102 -7.06 -3.90 6.81
CA LEU A 102 -6.16 -4.78 6.07
C LEU A 102 -4.90 -5.06 6.88
N LEU A 103 -4.57 -6.34 7.05
CA LEU A 103 -3.33 -6.80 7.66
C LEU A 103 -2.46 -7.49 6.61
N LEU A 104 -1.19 -7.10 6.52
CA LEU A 104 -0.26 -7.64 5.51
C LEU A 104 0.93 -8.36 6.13
N VAL A 105 1.41 -9.42 5.49
CA VAL A 105 2.80 -9.87 5.64
C VAL A 105 3.69 -8.85 4.92
N HIS A 106 4.62 -8.21 5.63
CA HIS A 106 5.36 -7.06 5.08
C HIS A 106 6.43 -7.44 4.06
N GLN A 107 7.07 -8.60 4.25
CA GLN A 107 8.18 -9.08 3.42
C GLN A 107 8.09 -10.59 3.19
N PRO A 108 8.50 -11.09 2.02
CA PRO A 108 8.44 -12.51 1.66
C PRO A 108 9.60 -13.33 2.27
N PHE A 109 9.92 -13.09 3.55
CA PHE A 109 11.02 -13.74 4.26
C PHE A 109 10.60 -14.20 5.66
N GLY A 110 11.35 -15.16 6.21
CA GLY A 110 11.05 -15.78 7.50
C GLY A 110 9.89 -16.79 7.40
N ASP A 111 9.27 -17.11 8.53
CA ASP A 111 8.10 -17.97 8.58
C ASP A 111 6.82 -17.23 8.25
N TYR A 112 6.69 -16.82 6.97
CA TYR A 112 5.49 -16.13 6.52
C TYR A 112 4.24 -17.04 6.45
N TYR A 113 4.39 -18.35 6.37
CA TYR A 113 3.26 -19.30 6.48
C TYR A 113 2.66 -19.30 7.89
N GLY A 114 3.48 -19.38 8.94
CA GLY A 114 3.02 -19.26 10.31
C GLY A 114 2.38 -17.89 10.57
N THR A 115 2.98 -16.82 10.02
CA THR A 115 2.39 -15.49 10.08
C THR A 115 1.02 -15.45 9.41
N TYR A 116 0.89 -16.05 8.22
CA TYR A 116 -0.37 -16.04 7.48
C TYR A 116 -1.48 -16.80 8.19
N ARG A 117 -1.19 -17.98 8.77
CA ARG A 117 -2.15 -18.72 9.61
C ARG A 117 -2.65 -17.87 10.79
N THR A 118 -1.77 -17.10 11.41
CA THR A 118 -2.17 -16.14 12.46
C THR A 118 -3.11 -15.06 11.93
N MET A 119 -2.86 -14.57 10.71
CA MET A 119 -3.72 -13.57 10.08
C MET A 119 -5.09 -14.14 9.70
N GLU A 120 -5.17 -15.38 9.24
CA GLU A 120 -6.44 -16.10 9.01
C GLU A 120 -7.26 -16.24 10.30
N LYS A 121 -6.58 -16.56 11.41
CA LYS A 121 -7.23 -16.57 12.74
C LYS A 121 -7.72 -15.18 13.15
N ALA A 122 -6.91 -14.15 12.96
CA ALA A 122 -7.29 -12.77 13.24
C ALA A 122 -8.49 -12.30 12.39
N LEU A 123 -8.56 -12.76 11.13
CA LEU A 123 -9.71 -12.53 10.26
C LEU A 123 -10.97 -13.20 10.79
N ALA A 124 -10.87 -14.46 11.20
CA ALA A 124 -12.00 -15.21 11.80
C ALA A 124 -12.47 -14.58 13.13
N GLU A 125 -11.57 -14.01 13.91
CA GLU A 125 -11.86 -13.28 15.16
C GLU A 125 -12.39 -11.85 14.94
N GLY A 126 -12.43 -11.37 13.69
CA GLY A 126 -12.86 -10.01 13.36
C GLY A 126 -11.85 -8.91 13.71
N LYS A 127 -10.61 -9.27 14.06
CA LYS A 127 -9.52 -8.33 14.35
C LYS A 127 -8.91 -7.71 13.08
N THR A 128 -9.17 -8.30 11.93
CA THR A 128 -8.91 -7.70 10.62
C THR A 128 -10.06 -8.00 9.67
N ARG A 129 -10.32 -7.12 8.71
CA ARG A 129 -11.41 -7.30 7.73
C ARG A 129 -10.92 -7.96 6.44
N ALA A 130 -9.64 -7.77 6.12
CA ALA A 130 -8.98 -8.40 4.98
C ALA A 130 -7.53 -8.73 5.34
N ILE A 131 -6.96 -9.75 4.68
CA ILE A 131 -5.56 -10.12 4.82
C ILE A 131 -4.89 -10.17 3.45
N GLY A 132 -3.58 -9.96 3.44
CA GLY A 132 -2.81 -9.96 2.22
C GLY A 132 -1.30 -10.00 2.47
N VAL A 133 -0.56 -9.69 1.44
CA VAL A 133 0.90 -9.74 1.46
C VAL A 133 1.50 -8.47 0.87
N SER A 134 2.80 -8.30 1.02
CA SER A 134 3.55 -7.22 0.41
C SER A 134 4.88 -7.73 -0.12
N ASN A 135 5.23 -7.34 -1.34
CA ASN A 135 6.46 -7.73 -2.01
C ASN A 135 6.58 -9.24 -2.33
N PHE A 136 5.45 -9.94 -2.44
CA PHE A 136 5.41 -11.33 -2.87
C PHE A 136 5.37 -11.37 -4.41
N TYR A 137 6.49 -11.73 -5.03
CA TYR A 137 6.56 -11.93 -6.48
C TYR A 137 6.13 -13.35 -6.86
N ALA A 138 6.11 -13.66 -8.15
CA ALA A 138 5.36 -14.75 -8.74
C ALA A 138 5.48 -16.10 -8.03
N ASP A 139 6.70 -16.56 -7.75
CA ASP A 139 6.97 -17.84 -7.09
C ASP A 139 6.44 -17.88 -5.65
N ARG A 140 6.73 -16.82 -4.87
CA ARG A 140 6.31 -16.71 -3.46
C ARG A 140 4.81 -16.52 -3.31
N PHE A 141 4.22 -15.69 -4.19
CA PHE A 141 2.78 -15.47 -4.17
C PHE A 141 2.03 -16.74 -4.56
N HIS A 142 2.43 -17.38 -5.67
CA HIS A 142 1.76 -18.57 -6.15
C HIS A 142 1.84 -19.72 -5.13
N ASP A 143 3.03 -19.96 -4.58
CA ASP A 143 3.24 -20.97 -3.55
C ASP A 143 2.33 -20.72 -2.33
N LEU A 144 2.31 -19.50 -1.79
CA LEU A 144 1.44 -19.14 -0.67
C LEU A 144 -0.03 -19.34 -1.03
N ALA A 145 -0.49 -18.82 -2.16
CA ALA A 145 -1.91 -18.86 -2.56
C ALA A 145 -2.45 -20.28 -2.76
N CYS A 146 -1.57 -21.23 -3.11
CA CYS A 146 -1.93 -22.65 -3.24
C CYS A 146 -2.05 -23.41 -1.90
N HIS A 147 -1.53 -22.86 -0.80
CA HIS A 147 -1.39 -23.57 0.48
C HIS A 147 -2.07 -22.88 1.67
N VAL A 148 -2.87 -21.86 1.43
CA VAL A 148 -3.63 -21.12 2.46
C VAL A 148 -5.12 -21.28 2.25
N ASP A 149 -5.90 -21.18 3.34
CA ASP A 149 -7.35 -21.29 3.27
C ASP A 149 -8.01 -20.00 2.74
N VAL A 150 -7.41 -18.84 3.03
CA VAL A 150 -7.89 -17.54 2.59
C VAL A 150 -6.87 -16.91 1.65
N VAL A 151 -7.22 -16.81 0.37
CA VAL A 151 -6.37 -16.19 -0.64
C VAL A 151 -6.14 -14.70 -0.31
N PRO A 152 -4.88 -14.18 -0.43
CA PRO A 152 -4.61 -12.76 -0.19
C PRO A 152 -5.54 -11.83 -0.97
N ALA A 153 -6.13 -10.85 -0.29
CA ALA A 153 -6.97 -9.85 -0.95
C ALA A 153 -6.14 -8.80 -1.69
N ILE A 154 -4.95 -8.52 -1.17
CA ILE A 154 -3.99 -7.53 -1.68
C ILE A 154 -2.58 -8.15 -1.73
N ASP A 155 -1.84 -7.83 -2.80
CA ASP A 155 -0.38 -7.82 -2.77
C ASP A 155 0.10 -6.38 -2.97
N GLN A 156 0.75 -5.81 -1.94
CA GLN A 156 1.25 -4.44 -1.98
C GLN A 156 2.65 -4.42 -2.60
N LEU A 157 2.76 -3.93 -3.84
CA LEU A 157 3.97 -3.95 -4.66
C LEU A 157 4.44 -2.54 -5.05
N GLU A 158 5.74 -2.39 -5.36
CA GLU A 158 6.24 -1.18 -6.02
C GLU A 158 5.54 -1.02 -7.37
N THR A 159 4.67 -0.02 -7.48
CA THR A 159 3.89 0.15 -8.71
C THR A 159 3.74 1.63 -9.05
N ASN A 160 4.15 1.99 -10.25
CA ASN A 160 4.09 3.35 -10.80
C ASN A 160 4.16 3.28 -12.34
N VAL A 161 4.19 4.42 -13.02
CA VAL A 161 4.21 4.47 -14.49
C VAL A 161 5.44 3.78 -15.13
N PHE A 162 6.56 3.68 -14.39
CA PHE A 162 7.79 3.04 -14.86
C PHE A 162 7.93 1.57 -14.42
N SER A 163 7.08 1.15 -13.49
CA SER A 163 7.05 -0.21 -12.94
C SER A 163 5.59 -0.63 -12.76
N GLN A 164 4.98 -1.15 -13.83
CA GLN A 164 3.53 -1.33 -13.90
C GLN A 164 3.04 -2.70 -13.42
N GLN A 165 3.98 -3.59 -13.06
CA GLN A 165 3.67 -4.93 -12.55
C GLN A 165 2.74 -5.74 -13.47
N THR A 166 2.90 -5.61 -14.78
CA THR A 166 1.98 -6.19 -15.78
C THR A 166 1.85 -7.70 -15.62
N ARG A 167 2.98 -8.41 -15.44
CA ARG A 167 3.01 -9.87 -15.26
C ARG A 167 2.40 -10.26 -13.92
N MET A 168 2.74 -9.56 -12.84
CA MET A 168 2.19 -9.82 -11.52
C MET A 168 0.68 -9.56 -11.48
N ARG A 169 0.21 -8.45 -12.04
CA ARG A 169 -1.22 -8.14 -12.11
C ARG A 169 -2.01 -9.23 -12.83
N LYS A 170 -1.45 -9.80 -13.91
CA LYS A 170 -2.08 -10.93 -14.60
C LYS A 170 -2.17 -12.16 -13.69
N LEU A 171 -1.07 -12.55 -13.03
CA LEU A 171 -1.05 -13.66 -12.08
C LEU A 171 -2.05 -13.46 -10.93
N LEU A 172 -2.02 -12.29 -10.31
CA LEU A 172 -2.90 -11.96 -9.18
C LEU A 172 -4.38 -11.97 -9.56
N SER A 173 -4.69 -11.60 -10.82
CA SER A 173 -6.08 -11.60 -11.30
C SER A 173 -6.72 -12.99 -11.34
N GLU A 174 -5.92 -14.05 -11.47
CA GLU A 174 -6.39 -15.45 -11.47
C GLU A 174 -7.01 -15.86 -10.12
N THR A 175 -6.59 -15.22 -9.04
CA THR A 175 -7.10 -15.43 -7.69
C THR A 175 -8.01 -14.30 -7.18
N GLY A 176 -8.22 -13.28 -8.01
CA GLY A 176 -8.96 -12.07 -7.62
C GLY A 176 -8.20 -11.12 -6.70
N THR A 177 -6.92 -11.41 -6.41
CA THR A 177 -6.04 -10.53 -5.62
C THR A 177 -5.77 -9.22 -6.36
N LYS A 178 -5.79 -8.09 -5.66
CA LYS A 178 -5.49 -6.78 -6.24
C LYS A 178 -4.07 -6.34 -5.90
N VAL A 179 -3.42 -5.62 -6.84
CA VAL A 179 -2.20 -4.87 -6.52
C VAL A 179 -2.58 -3.60 -5.77
N MET A 180 -1.82 -3.27 -4.72
CA MET A 180 -1.81 -1.96 -4.07
C MET A 180 -0.45 -1.32 -4.28
N ALA A 181 -0.41 -0.09 -4.77
CA ALA A 181 0.83 0.57 -5.19
C ALA A 181 1.52 1.29 -4.03
N TRP A 182 2.68 0.77 -3.56
CA TRP A 182 3.63 1.61 -2.84
C TRP A 182 4.62 2.25 -3.83
N GLY A 183 5.15 3.42 -3.48
CA GLY A 183 6.04 4.19 -4.37
C GLY A 183 5.36 4.65 -5.67
N PRO A 184 4.09 5.14 -5.64
CA PRO A 184 3.31 5.42 -6.84
C PRO A 184 3.89 6.53 -7.72
N MET A 185 4.86 7.31 -7.19
CA MET A 185 5.61 8.34 -7.90
C MET A 185 7.09 7.96 -8.05
N ALA A 186 7.41 6.66 -8.18
CA ALA A 186 8.77 6.11 -8.35
C ALA A 186 9.78 6.62 -7.28
N GLN A 187 9.31 7.12 -6.14
CA GLN A 187 10.14 7.79 -5.12
C GLN A 187 10.94 8.99 -5.67
N GLY A 188 10.45 9.63 -6.72
CA GLY A 188 11.12 10.75 -7.41
C GLY A 188 12.27 10.34 -8.33
N LYS A 189 12.48 9.05 -8.55
CA LYS A 189 13.49 8.52 -9.48
C LYS A 189 13.04 8.70 -10.94
N ASP A 190 13.94 8.42 -11.87
CA ASP A 190 13.70 8.41 -13.32
C ASP A 190 13.05 9.71 -13.81
N ASN A 191 13.45 10.83 -13.18
CA ASN A 191 12.92 12.16 -13.48
C ASN A 191 11.37 12.22 -13.45
N PHE A 192 10.71 11.45 -12.55
CA PHE A 192 9.24 11.31 -12.52
C PHE A 192 8.51 12.66 -12.65
N PHE A 193 8.90 13.64 -11.84
CA PHE A 193 8.21 14.94 -11.77
C PHE A 193 8.48 15.85 -12.99
N GLY A 194 9.57 15.62 -13.72
CA GLY A 194 9.95 16.36 -14.91
C GLY A 194 9.82 15.54 -16.21
N HIS A 195 9.32 14.31 -16.14
CA HIS A 195 9.21 13.43 -17.29
C HIS A 195 8.28 14.03 -18.34
N GLU A 196 8.77 14.17 -19.58
CA GLU A 196 8.10 14.92 -20.64
C GLU A 196 6.66 14.45 -20.91
N THR A 197 6.42 13.14 -20.96
CA THR A 197 5.08 12.57 -21.17
C THR A 197 4.13 12.92 -20.02
N LEU A 198 4.58 12.76 -18.76
CA LEU A 198 3.75 13.09 -17.59
C LEU A 198 3.41 14.59 -17.53
N VAL A 199 4.40 15.44 -17.83
CA VAL A 199 4.22 16.89 -17.86
C VAL A 199 3.30 17.32 -19.01
N ALA A 200 3.46 16.73 -20.21
CA ALA A 200 2.63 17.04 -21.37
C ALA A 200 1.15 16.68 -21.12
N ILE A 201 0.90 15.45 -20.59
CA ILE A 201 -0.45 15.01 -20.21
C ILE A 201 -1.00 15.91 -19.10
N GLY A 202 -0.18 16.23 -18.08
CA GLY A 202 -0.59 17.12 -16.99
C GLY A 202 -1.07 18.49 -17.51
N ARG A 203 -0.35 19.10 -18.43
CA ARG A 203 -0.75 20.37 -19.04
C ARG A 203 -2.12 20.31 -19.73
N LYS A 204 -2.45 19.20 -20.37
CA LYS A 204 -3.76 18.98 -21.04
C LYS A 204 -4.93 19.08 -20.05
N TYR A 205 -4.74 18.62 -18.82
CA TYR A 205 -5.78 18.60 -17.79
C TYR A 205 -5.62 19.67 -16.71
N GLY A 206 -4.58 20.54 -16.80
CA GLY A 206 -4.25 21.50 -15.74
C GLY A 206 -3.77 20.81 -14.45
N LYS A 207 -3.11 19.65 -14.58
CA LYS A 207 -2.65 18.81 -13.47
C LYS A 207 -1.13 18.65 -13.47
N THR A 208 -0.57 18.24 -12.33
CA THR A 208 0.86 17.94 -12.18
C THR A 208 1.18 16.51 -12.64
N ALA A 209 2.47 16.22 -12.85
CA ALA A 209 2.95 14.86 -13.11
C ALA A 209 2.56 13.87 -11.98
N SER A 210 2.54 14.34 -10.72
CA SER A 210 2.09 13.56 -9.56
C SER A 210 0.65 13.11 -9.72
N GLN A 211 -0.24 14.05 -10.05
CA GLN A 211 -1.66 13.79 -10.24
C GLN A 211 -1.92 12.87 -11.42
N VAL A 212 -1.20 13.05 -12.54
CA VAL A 212 -1.27 12.15 -13.70
C VAL A 212 -0.86 10.72 -13.34
N GLY A 213 0.28 10.55 -12.65
CA GLY A 213 0.74 9.23 -12.25
C GLY A 213 -0.20 8.54 -11.24
N LEU A 214 -0.76 9.28 -10.30
CA LEU A 214 -1.75 8.74 -9.36
C LEU A 214 -3.06 8.38 -10.06
N ARG A 215 -3.56 9.24 -10.96
CA ARG A 215 -4.77 8.98 -11.74
C ARG A 215 -4.60 7.75 -12.64
N PHE A 216 -3.44 7.59 -13.28
CA PHE A 216 -3.10 6.42 -14.09
C PHE A 216 -3.25 5.10 -13.30
N LEU A 217 -2.81 5.05 -12.05
CA LEU A 217 -2.95 3.86 -11.21
C LEU A 217 -4.42 3.64 -10.81
N VAL A 218 -5.06 4.67 -10.25
CA VAL A 218 -6.43 4.58 -9.75
C VAL A 218 -7.40 4.22 -10.87
N GLN A 219 -7.25 4.78 -12.07
CA GLN A 219 -8.10 4.50 -13.23
C GLN A 219 -7.98 3.04 -13.72
N GLN A 220 -6.89 2.36 -13.38
CA GLN A 220 -6.70 0.92 -13.64
C GLN A 220 -7.17 0.03 -12.47
N GLY A 221 -7.81 0.59 -11.46
CA GLY A 221 -8.24 -0.15 -10.28
C GLY A 221 -7.10 -0.55 -9.34
N ILE A 222 -5.99 0.23 -9.32
CA ILE A 222 -4.84 0.01 -8.45
C ILE A 222 -4.87 1.05 -7.33
N PRO A 223 -5.18 0.67 -6.06
CA PRO A 223 -5.07 1.59 -4.94
C PRO A 223 -3.65 2.12 -4.80
N ALA A 224 -3.49 3.43 -4.57
CA ALA A 224 -2.19 4.08 -4.45
C ALA A 224 -2.02 4.79 -3.10
N ILE A 225 -0.81 4.68 -2.50
CA ILE A 225 -0.49 5.26 -1.19
C ILE A 225 0.72 6.21 -1.29
N PRO A 226 0.55 7.40 -1.91
CA PRO A 226 1.60 8.41 -1.89
C PRO A 226 1.94 8.87 -0.47
N LYS A 227 3.19 9.31 -0.27
CA LYS A 227 3.70 9.86 0.98
C LYS A 227 4.20 11.28 0.77
N THR A 228 3.80 12.18 1.62
CA THR A 228 4.38 13.53 1.74
C THR A 228 4.16 14.06 3.15
N THR A 229 5.03 14.95 3.64
CA THR A 229 4.85 15.66 4.91
C THR A 229 4.38 17.11 4.69
N ASN A 230 4.19 17.51 3.43
CA ASN A 230 3.74 18.83 3.02
C ASN A 230 2.24 18.78 2.73
N ILE A 231 1.46 19.61 3.43
CA ILE A 231 0.00 19.64 3.32
C ILE A 231 -0.50 20.06 1.93
N GLU A 232 0.20 20.97 1.26
CA GLU A 232 -0.21 21.40 -0.09
C GLU A 232 -0.03 20.25 -1.11
N ARG A 233 1.04 19.47 -0.98
CA ARG A 233 1.20 18.25 -1.78
C ARG A 233 0.21 17.16 -1.40
N MET A 234 -0.26 17.09 -0.14
CA MET A 234 -1.36 16.17 0.23
C MET A 234 -2.64 16.52 -0.51
N LYS A 235 -3.00 17.81 -0.52
CA LYS A 235 -4.17 18.31 -1.27
C LYS A 235 -4.02 18.07 -2.76
N GLU A 236 -2.85 18.39 -3.34
CA GLU A 236 -2.55 18.14 -4.75
C GLU A 236 -2.70 16.66 -5.11
N ASN A 237 -2.10 15.75 -4.33
CA ASN A 237 -2.22 14.31 -4.56
C ASN A 237 -3.67 13.78 -4.40
N PHE A 238 -4.47 14.42 -3.56
CA PHE A 238 -5.86 14.06 -3.35
C PHE A 238 -6.77 14.52 -4.49
N ASP A 239 -6.41 15.59 -5.19
CA ASP A 239 -7.17 16.22 -6.26
C ASP A 239 -6.95 15.52 -7.61
N ILE A 240 -7.39 14.26 -7.70
CA ILE A 240 -7.25 13.39 -8.90
C ILE A 240 -8.56 12.79 -9.39
N PHE A 241 -9.68 13.13 -8.78
CA PHE A 241 -10.98 12.51 -9.09
C PHE A 241 -11.86 13.37 -10.00
N ASP A 242 -11.41 14.54 -10.40
CA ASP A 242 -12.13 15.52 -11.22
C ASP A 242 -11.76 15.42 -12.72
N PHE A 243 -10.83 14.54 -13.10
CA PHE A 243 -10.43 14.31 -14.49
C PHE A 243 -10.25 12.82 -14.79
N THR A 244 -10.28 12.48 -16.07
CA THR A 244 -10.08 11.12 -16.58
C THR A 244 -9.07 11.17 -17.73
N LEU A 245 -8.05 10.32 -17.66
CA LEU A 245 -7.09 10.13 -18.75
C LEU A 245 -7.79 9.44 -19.91
N ASP A 246 -7.67 9.97 -21.13
CA ASP A 246 -8.23 9.33 -22.31
C ASP A 246 -7.38 8.13 -22.77
N ASN A 247 -7.84 7.42 -23.79
CA ASN A 247 -7.17 6.22 -24.29
C ASN A 247 -5.76 6.52 -24.79
N GLN A 248 -5.55 7.66 -25.46
CA GLN A 248 -4.23 8.05 -25.97
C GLN A 248 -3.25 8.34 -24.84
N ASP A 249 -3.70 9.02 -23.79
CA ASP A 249 -2.90 9.28 -22.60
C ASP A 249 -2.56 7.97 -21.88
N MET A 250 -3.54 7.07 -21.74
CA MET A 250 -3.32 5.75 -21.13
C MET A 250 -2.30 4.93 -21.91
N GLU A 251 -2.38 4.88 -23.26
CA GLU A 251 -1.41 4.18 -24.10
C GLU A 251 -0.01 4.78 -23.98
N ALA A 252 0.11 6.12 -23.96
CA ALA A 252 1.38 6.79 -23.75
C ALA A 252 2.00 6.45 -22.40
N LEU A 253 1.21 6.41 -21.32
CA LEU A 253 1.69 6.04 -19.99
C LEU A 253 2.01 4.55 -19.88
N LEU A 254 1.24 3.67 -20.52
CA LEU A 254 1.51 2.23 -20.58
C LEU A 254 2.86 1.95 -21.25
N SER A 255 3.25 2.74 -22.25
CA SER A 255 4.53 2.59 -22.96
C SER A 255 5.75 2.94 -22.09
N LEU A 256 5.58 3.61 -20.95
CA LEU A 256 6.66 3.99 -20.03
C LEU A 256 7.16 2.85 -19.12
N ASN A 257 6.57 1.65 -19.20
CA ASN A 257 6.96 0.53 -18.35
C ASN A 257 8.40 0.07 -18.62
N MET A 258 9.32 0.33 -17.71
CA MET A 258 10.74 -0.03 -17.80
C MET A 258 11.11 -1.21 -16.90
N HIS A 259 10.42 -1.37 -15.78
CA HIS A 259 10.76 -2.33 -14.72
C HIS A 259 9.52 -3.11 -14.29
N ASP A 260 9.16 -4.13 -15.08
CA ASP A 260 7.90 -4.87 -14.87
C ASP A 260 7.82 -5.62 -13.52
N SER A 261 8.96 -5.80 -12.84
CA SER A 261 9.05 -6.46 -11.51
C SER A 261 9.42 -5.48 -10.37
N GLY A 262 9.34 -4.17 -10.59
CA GLY A 262 9.82 -3.17 -9.64
C GLY A 262 11.33 -2.88 -9.77
N THR A 263 11.79 -1.88 -9.01
CA THR A 263 13.21 -1.49 -9.01
C THR A 263 14.05 -2.28 -7.98
N ARG A 264 13.42 -3.19 -7.24
CA ARG A 264 14.04 -4.00 -6.20
C ARG A 264 14.01 -5.46 -6.60
N ASP A 265 15.18 -6.04 -6.74
CA ASP A 265 15.32 -7.46 -7.03
C ASP A 265 15.33 -8.28 -5.73
N TYR A 266 14.21 -8.92 -5.43
CA TYR A 266 14.05 -9.79 -4.27
C TYR A 266 14.77 -11.14 -4.44
N THR A 267 15.27 -11.46 -5.62
CA THR A 267 16.09 -12.64 -5.90
C THR A 267 17.58 -12.37 -5.72
N ASP A 268 18.00 -11.09 -5.67
CA ASP A 268 19.37 -10.70 -5.38
C ASP A 268 19.69 -10.98 -3.90
N LEU A 269 20.69 -11.85 -3.65
CA LEU A 269 21.09 -12.24 -2.30
C LEU A 269 21.57 -11.07 -1.46
N SER A 270 22.21 -10.07 -2.05
CA SER A 270 22.67 -8.88 -1.32
C SER A 270 21.49 -8.03 -0.85
N TYR A 271 20.47 -7.85 -1.69
CA TYR A 271 19.25 -7.18 -1.33
C TYR A 271 18.46 -7.95 -0.29
N ALA A 272 18.24 -9.26 -0.49
CA ALA A 272 17.53 -10.13 0.43
C ALA A 272 18.21 -10.14 1.82
N SER A 273 19.54 -10.32 1.87
CA SER A 273 20.30 -10.30 3.12
C SER A 273 20.17 -8.98 3.86
N ARG A 274 20.18 -7.85 3.15
CA ARG A 274 19.99 -6.53 3.74
C ARG A 274 18.60 -6.36 4.36
N ILE A 275 17.56 -6.86 3.72
CA ILE A 275 16.20 -6.82 4.27
C ILE A 275 16.08 -7.72 5.49
N ILE A 276 16.61 -8.95 5.41
CA ILE A 276 16.57 -9.93 6.51
C ILE A 276 17.31 -9.43 7.74
N ALA A 277 18.41 -8.69 7.55
CA ALA A 277 19.20 -8.12 8.64
C ALA A 277 18.56 -6.89 9.33
N GLN A 278 17.48 -6.33 8.78
CA GLN A 278 16.79 -5.18 9.38
C GLN A 278 16.00 -5.63 10.61
N THR A 279 16.41 -5.16 11.76
CA THR A 279 15.70 -5.26 13.05
C THR A 279 15.14 -3.90 13.45
N PHE A 280 14.20 -3.89 14.42
CA PHE A 280 13.68 -2.63 14.99
C PHE A 280 14.78 -1.92 15.77
#